data_c9b5d950831b3c41b857a87d5eddcd5a
#
_entry.id   c9b5d950831b3c41b857a87d5eddcd5a
#
_cell.length_a   1.000
_cell.length_b   1.000
_cell.length_c   1.000
_cell.angle_alpha   90.00
_cell.angle_beta   90.00
_cell.angle_gamma   90.00
#
_symmetry.space_group_name_H-M   'P 1'
#
loop_
_entity.id
_entity.type
_entity.pdbx_description
1 polymer ?
#
loop_
_entity_poly.entity_id
_entity_poly.type
_entity_poly.pdbx_seq_one_letter_code
_entity_poly.pdbx_strand_id
1 'polypeptide(L)'
;MTTGDLGTILSIWAHPDDETYGCAGLMAQAVLDGGRVVCVTATRGELGSTDPERWPPGTQLADVRTKELAACLAELGVTEHIWLDYRDGGCDQVPDEEAIGRLHEIVQAVAPDTVLTFGPDGGTYHPDHIAVSRWTTAAVAGTDAQLHYSAITPEWIARMTEFVDLSTVMMADREPVIIPAERCSIHVVHEGDVLDMKWRAMLRQESQIGPMLAALGPDNFRALLAEESFCAPREFPLI
;
A
#
# COMPACT_ATOMS: atom_id res chain seq x y z
N MET A 1 0.98 -14.98 12.81
CA MET A 1 0.09 -14.13 13.61
C MET A 1 -1.31 -14.25 13.06
N THR A 2 -2.33 -14.30 13.87
CA THR A 2 -3.71 -14.08 13.45
C THR A 2 -3.94 -12.57 13.37
N THR A 3 -4.82 -12.10 12.50
CA THR A 3 -5.14 -10.65 12.35
C THR A 3 -5.61 -9.99 13.65
N GLY A 4 -6.15 -10.75 14.61
CA GLY A 4 -6.51 -10.26 15.94
C GLY A 4 -5.35 -9.78 16.81
N ASP A 5 -4.13 -10.06 16.40
CA ASP A 5 -2.91 -9.64 17.13
C ASP A 5 -2.37 -8.27 16.64
N LEU A 6 -2.99 -7.63 15.62
CA LEU A 6 -2.49 -6.39 15.02
C LEU A 6 -2.94 -5.11 15.74
N GLY A 7 -3.95 -5.18 16.61
CA GLY A 7 -4.46 -4.03 17.34
C GLY A 7 -4.97 -2.91 16.43
N THR A 8 -4.68 -1.66 16.81
CA THR A 8 -4.96 -0.48 15.97
C THR A 8 -3.95 -0.43 14.82
N ILE A 9 -4.43 -0.45 13.58
CA ILE A 9 -3.59 -0.39 12.38
C ILE A 9 -3.52 1.04 11.86
N LEU A 10 -2.29 1.51 11.59
CA LEU A 10 -2.01 2.70 10.80
C LEU A 10 -1.31 2.27 9.52
N SER A 11 -1.96 2.42 8.37
CA SER A 11 -1.39 2.13 7.06
C SER A 11 -0.99 3.42 6.35
N ILE A 12 0.25 3.52 5.85
CA ILE A 12 0.81 4.76 5.30
C ILE A 12 1.37 4.49 3.89
N TRP A 13 0.81 5.18 2.88
CA TRP A 13 1.06 4.92 1.46
C TRP A 13 1.30 6.19 0.68
N ALA A 14 1.88 6.08 -0.50
CA ALA A 14 2.22 7.22 -1.35
C ALA A 14 1.02 7.70 -2.19
N HIS A 15 0.32 6.78 -2.84
CA HIS A 15 -0.74 7.08 -3.79
C HIS A 15 -2.04 6.33 -3.47
N PRO A 16 -3.20 6.82 -3.92
CA PRO A 16 -4.42 6.02 -3.93
C PRO A 16 -4.23 4.77 -4.78
N ASP A 17 -4.51 3.60 -4.28
CA ASP A 17 -4.36 2.23 -4.75
C ASP A 17 -3.29 1.40 -4.03
N ASP A 18 -2.20 2.01 -3.56
CA ASP A 18 -1.13 1.32 -2.82
C ASP A 18 -1.67 0.53 -1.61
N GLU A 19 -2.61 1.13 -0.86
CA GLU A 19 -3.26 0.49 0.29
C GLU A 19 -4.05 -0.74 -0.14
N THR A 20 -4.64 -0.68 -1.33
CA THR A 20 -5.49 -1.76 -1.84
C THR A 20 -4.64 -2.94 -2.31
N TYR A 21 -3.55 -2.67 -2.99
CA TYR A 21 -2.57 -3.71 -3.33
C TYR A 21 -1.89 -4.27 -2.07
N GLY A 22 -1.45 -3.39 -1.18
CA GLY A 22 -0.56 -3.73 -0.07
C GLY A 22 -1.25 -4.43 1.10
N CYS A 23 -2.40 -3.92 1.59
CA CYS A 23 -2.95 -4.37 2.87
C CYS A 23 -4.48 -4.32 3.00
N ALA A 24 -5.24 -4.22 1.90
CA ALA A 24 -6.69 -4.09 1.98
C ALA A 24 -7.37 -5.29 2.67
N GLY A 25 -6.84 -6.50 2.49
CA GLY A 25 -7.37 -7.69 3.17
C GLY A 25 -7.13 -7.64 4.69
N LEU A 26 -5.94 -7.22 5.11
CA LEU A 26 -5.62 -7.01 6.53
C LEU A 26 -6.50 -5.91 7.14
N MET A 27 -6.70 -4.79 6.43
CA MET A 27 -7.58 -3.71 6.87
C MET A 27 -9.04 -4.19 7.00
N ALA A 28 -9.56 -4.90 5.98
CA ALA A 28 -10.91 -5.45 6.00
C ALA A 28 -11.11 -6.44 7.17
N GLN A 29 -10.17 -7.35 7.37
CA GLN A 29 -10.23 -8.32 8.47
C GLN A 29 -10.20 -7.61 9.82
N ALA A 30 -9.30 -6.62 10.00
CA ALA A 30 -9.22 -5.87 11.25
C ALA A 30 -10.54 -5.15 11.56
N VAL A 31 -11.20 -4.55 10.55
CA VAL A 31 -12.51 -3.90 10.73
C VAL A 31 -13.60 -4.93 11.08
N LEU A 32 -13.63 -6.08 10.41
CA LEU A 32 -14.58 -7.16 10.71
C LEU A 32 -14.42 -7.69 12.14
N ASP A 33 -13.19 -7.70 12.65
CA ASP A 33 -12.87 -8.11 14.03
C ASP A 33 -13.16 -6.98 15.06
N GLY A 34 -13.66 -5.83 14.62
CA GLY A 34 -13.99 -4.67 15.47
C GLY A 34 -12.77 -3.79 15.82
N GLY A 35 -11.64 -3.99 15.12
CA GLY A 35 -10.43 -3.19 15.28
C GLY A 35 -10.52 -1.81 14.61
N ARG A 36 -9.63 -0.92 15.02
CA ARG A 36 -9.50 0.43 14.42
C ARG A 36 -8.45 0.42 13.33
N VAL A 37 -8.79 1.01 12.17
CA VAL A 37 -7.87 1.20 11.05
C VAL A 37 -7.86 2.66 10.62
N VAL A 38 -6.66 3.23 10.50
CA VAL A 38 -6.43 4.57 9.95
C VAL A 38 -5.56 4.44 8.72
N CYS A 39 -5.98 4.99 7.58
CA CYS A 39 -5.21 5.03 6.36
C CYS A 39 -4.66 6.44 6.12
N VAL A 40 -3.39 6.54 5.73
CA VAL A 40 -2.71 7.78 5.35
C VAL A 40 -2.23 7.64 3.91
N THR A 41 -2.51 8.65 3.08
CA THR A 41 -2.04 8.70 1.69
C THR A 41 -1.30 10.02 1.45
N ALA A 42 -0.09 9.95 0.92
CA ALA A 42 0.79 11.11 0.81
C ALA A 42 0.36 12.08 -0.30
N THR A 43 -0.05 11.58 -1.46
CA THR A 43 -0.39 12.37 -2.65
C THR A 43 -1.78 12.04 -3.17
N ARG A 44 -2.27 12.80 -4.15
CA ARG A 44 -3.53 12.49 -4.85
C ARG A 44 -3.31 11.61 -6.09
N GLY A 45 -2.07 11.25 -6.41
CA GLY A 45 -1.72 10.43 -7.56
C GLY A 45 -2.05 11.09 -8.91
N GLU A 46 -1.94 12.41 -8.98
CA GLU A 46 -2.39 13.22 -10.13
C GLU A 46 -1.57 13.03 -11.41
N LEU A 47 -0.41 12.38 -11.34
CA LEU A 47 0.42 12.09 -12.51
C LEU A 47 0.27 10.66 -13.03
N GLY A 48 -0.27 9.74 -12.21
CA GLY A 48 -0.35 8.32 -12.50
C GLY A 48 -1.55 7.94 -13.41
N SER A 49 -1.64 8.50 -14.63
CA SER A 49 -2.69 8.15 -15.56
C SER A 49 -2.38 6.85 -16.31
N THR A 50 -3.31 5.90 -16.29
CA THR A 50 -3.26 4.67 -17.10
C THR A 50 -3.95 4.80 -18.45
N ASP A 51 -4.80 5.82 -18.62
CA ASP A 51 -5.50 6.19 -19.86
C ASP A 51 -5.63 7.71 -19.91
N PRO A 52 -4.64 8.43 -20.50
CA PRO A 52 -4.63 9.89 -20.53
C PRO A 52 -5.79 10.52 -21.34
N GLU A 53 -6.42 9.77 -22.23
CA GLU A 53 -7.59 10.27 -22.98
C GLU A 53 -8.83 10.30 -22.07
N ARG A 54 -9.02 9.27 -21.26
CA ARG A 54 -10.14 9.17 -20.32
C ARG A 54 -9.86 9.90 -19.00
N TRP A 55 -8.64 9.80 -18.50
CA TRP A 55 -8.20 10.38 -17.22
C TRP A 55 -6.93 11.21 -17.42
N PRO A 56 -7.05 12.43 -17.94
CA PRO A 56 -5.89 13.29 -18.16
C PRO A 56 -5.18 13.62 -16.84
N PRO A 57 -3.84 13.57 -16.82
CA PRO A 57 -3.06 13.92 -15.62
C PRO A 57 -3.37 15.34 -15.12
N GLY A 58 -3.21 15.55 -13.80
CA GLY A 58 -3.43 16.81 -13.12
C GLY A 58 -4.66 16.80 -12.22
N THR A 59 -5.23 17.98 -11.95
CA THR A 59 -6.32 18.15 -10.97
C THR A 59 -7.53 17.26 -11.23
N GLN A 60 -7.88 17.02 -12.49
CA GLN A 60 -9.01 16.17 -12.86
C GLN A 60 -8.75 14.72 -12.40
N LEU A 61 -7.55 14.18 -12.61
CA LEU A 61 -7.20 12.84 -12.17
C LEU A 61 -7.13 12.76 -10.63
N ALA A 62 -6.57 13.80 -9.97
CA ALA A 62 -6.57 13.90 -8.51
C ALA A 62 -7.99 13.79 -7.92
N ASP A 63 -8.96 14.47 -8.53
CA ASP A 63 -10.37 14.43 -8.11
C ASP A 63 -11.00 13.05 -8.32
N VAL A 64 -10.65 12.36 -9.42
CA VAL A 64 -11.09 10.99 -9.70
C VAL A 64 -10.51 10.04 -8.65
N ARG A 65 -9.18 10.00 -8.49
CA ARG A 65 -8.51 9.09 -7.56
C ARG A 65 -8.90 9.34 -6.09
N THR A 66 -9.19 10.60 -5.72
CA THR A 66 -9.74 10.93 -4.39
C THR A 66 -11.08 10.24 -4.15
N LYS A 67 -11.98 10.21 -5.14
CA LYS A 67 -13.29 9.56 -5.03
C LYS A 67 -13.15 8.03 -5.06
N GLU A 68 -12.25 7.52 -5.88
CA GLU A 68 -11.95 6.10 -5.97
C GLU A 68 -11.42 5.57 -4.63
N LEU A 69 -10.45 6.26 -4.02
CA LEU A 69 -9.93 5.90 -2.69
C LEU A 69 -11.03 5.93 -1.63
N ALA A 70 -11.87 6.97 -1.60
CA ALA A 70 -12.96 7.05 -0.64
C ALA A 70 -13.95 5.88 -0.82
N ALA A 71 -14.27 5.50 -2.06
CA ALA A 71 -15.13 4.36 -2.34
C ALA A 71 -14.44 3.02 -2.00
N CYS A 72 -13.14 2.90 -2.24
CA CYS A 72 -12.32 1.75 -1.85
C CYS A 72 -12.34 1.54 -0.33
N LEU A 73 -12.00 2.57 0.45
CA LEU A 73 -11.99 2.50 1.91
C LEU A 73 -13.38 2.19 2.48
N ALA A 74 -14.46 2.70 1.85
CA ALA A 74 -15.83 2.37 2.24
C ALA A 74 -16.16 0.86 2.04
N GLU A 75 -15.68 0.23 0.96
CA GLU A 75 -15.83 -1.23 0.75
C GLU A 75 -15.11 -2.04 1.84
N LEU A 76 -14.00 -1.52 2.36
CA LEU A 76 -13.23 -2.15 3.43
C LEU A 76 -13.78 -1.84 4.83
N GLY A 77 -14.75 -0.92 4.95
CA GLY A 77 -15.27 -0.43 6.23
C GLY A 77 -14.31 0.50 6.97
N VAL A 78 -13.26 0.99 6.31
CA VAL A 78 -12.31 1.95 6.89
C VAL A 78 -12.90 3.36 6.83
N THR A 79 -13.04 4.00 7.97
CA THR A 79 -13.70 5.31 8.08
C THR A 79 -12.75 6.46 8.42
N GLU A 80 -11.51 6.16 8.80
CA GLU A 80 -10.50 7.15 9.14
C GLU A 80 -9.44 7.21 8.05
N HIS A 81 -9.35 8.36 7.37
CA HIS A 81 -8.37 8.61 6.33
C HIS A 81 -7.76 10.00 6.48
N ILE A 82 -6.43 10.11 6.24
CA ILE A 82 -5.66 11.35 6.34
C ILE A 82 -4.87 11.56 5.05
N TRP A 83 -5.02 12.73 4.43
CA TRP A 83 -4.18 13.18 3.33
C TRP A 83 -2.96 13.94 3.85
N LEU A 84 -1.77 13.65 3.30
CA LEU A 84 -0.61 14.54 3.50
C LEU A 84 -0.58 15.68 2.47
N ASP A 85 -1.32 15.58 1.39
CA ASP A 85 -1.45 16.59 0.34
C ASP A 85 -0.12 17.04 -0.28
N TYR A 86 0.87 16.14 -0.33
CA TYR A 86 2.08 16.38 -1.11
C TYR A 86 1.79 16.19 -2.61
N ARG A 87 2.66 16.80 -3.43
CA ARG A 87 2.56 16.65 -4.88
C ARG A 87 3.01 15.26 -5.30
N ASP A 88 2.25 14.63 -6.19
CA ASP A 88 2.61 13.37 -6.82
C ASP A 88 3.90 13.51 -7.65
N GLY A 89 4.80 12.53 -7.55
CA GLY A 89 6.14 12.57 -8.13
C GLY A 89 7.08 13.59 -7.49
N GLY A 90 6.75 14.09 -6.30
CA GLY A 90 7.53 15.11 -5.61
C GLY A 90 7.84 14.81 -4.14
N CYS A 91 7.47 13.63 -3.64
CA CYS A 91 7.76 13.28 -2.24
C CYS A 91 9.27 13.30 -1.92
N ASP A 92 10.11 12.90 -2.85
CA ASP A 92 11.57 12.93 -2.69
C ASP A 92 12.16 14.33 -2.56
N GLN A 93 11.40 15.38 -2.91
CA GLN A 93 11.78 16.80 -2.82
C GLN A 93 11.27 17.47 -1.53
N VAL A 94 10.37 16.81 -0.79
CA VAL A 94 9.88 17.29 0.50
C VAL A 94 11.00 17.16 1.54
N PRO A 95 11.28 18.19 2.35
CA PRO A 95 12.25 18.07 3.44
C PRO A 95 11.87 16.94 4.39
N ASP A 96 12.77 16.01 4.63
CA ASP A 96 12.51 14.83 5.50
C ASP A 96 12.02 15.27 6.88
N GLU A 97 12.61 16.32 7.48
CA GLU A 97 12.23 16.82 8.80
C GLU A 97 10.74 17.22 8.86
N GLU A 98 10.23 17.86 7.80
CA GLU A 98 8.83 18.27 7.70
C GLU A 98 7.90 17.04 7.66
N ALA A 99 8.16 16.11 6.72
CA ALA A 99 7.31 14.95 6.51
C ALA A 99 7.36 13.99 7.71
N ILE A 100 8.55 13.75 8.27
CA ILE A 100 8.74 12.92 9.47
C ILE A 100 8.01 13.54 10.66
N GLY A 101 8.14 14.86 10.88
CA GLY A 101 7.45 15.56 11.96
C GLY A 101 5.93 15.40 11.85
N ARG A 102 5.39 15.61 10.66
CA ARG A 102 3.94 15.45 10.41
C ARG A 102 3.45 14.01 10.63
N LEU A 103 4.19 13.02 10.12
CA LEU A 103 3.85 11.61 10.35
C LEU A 103 4.00 11.23 11.83
N HIS A 104 5.00 11.75 12.54
CA HIS A 104 5.16 11.51 13.97
C HIS A 104 3.95 12.04 14.78
N GLU A 105 3.44 13.23 14.44
CA GLU A 105 2.23 13.78 15.06
C GLU A 105 1.01 12.84 14.81
N ILE A 106 0.88 12.29 13.60
CA ILE A 106 -0.18 11.32 13.27
C ILE A 106 -0.01 10.04 14.09
N VAL A 107 1.20 9.49 14.16
CA VAL A 107 1.50 8.29 14.97
C VAL A 107 1.14 8.52 16.44
N GLN A 108 1.50 9.67 17.00
CA GLN A 108 1.16 10.04 18.37
C GLN A 108 -0.36 10.17 18.58
N ALA A 109 -1.07 10.78 17.64
CA ALA A 109 -2.52 10.97 17.74
C ALA A 109 -3.31 9.67 17.56
N VAL A 110 -2.87 8.78 16.67
CA VAL A 110 -3.51 7.48 16.41
C VAL A 110 -3.15 6.47 17.49
N ALA A 111 -1.93 6.53 18.02
CA ALA A 111 -1.33 5.57 18.95
C ALA A 111 -1.51 4.11 18.43
N PRO A 112 -0.97 3.78 17.24
CA PRO A 112 -1.18 2.47 16.63
C PRO A 112 -0.37 1.40 17.32
N ASP A 113 -0.89 0.16 17.33
CA ASP A 113 -0.13 -1.03 17.69
C ASP A 113 0.73 -1.50 16.51
N THR A 114 0.19 -1.36 15.29
CA THR A 114 0.81 -1.81 14.04
C THR A 114 0.86 -0.69 13.02
N VAL A 115 2.02 -0.50 12.39
CA VAL A 115 2.21 0.39 11.24
C VAL A 115 2.60 -0.42 10.01
N LEU A 116 1.86 -0.25 8.90
CA LEU A 116 2.09 -0.90 7.62
C LEU A 116 2.52 0.13 6.58
N THR A 117 3.60 -0.13 5.84
CA THR A 117 4.08 0.74 4.77
C THR A 117 4.97 -0.03 3.80
N PHE A 118 5.53 0.64 2.80
CA PHE A 118 6.52 0.07 1.87
C PHE A 118 7.81 -0.33 2.57
N GLY A 119 8.53 -1.29 1.98
CA GLY A 119 9.94 -1.51 2.27
C GLY A 119 10.84 -0.35 1.82
N PRO A 120 12.12 -0.33 2.22
CA PRO A 120 13.08 0.69 1.81
C PRO A 120 13.28 0.83 0.29
N ASP A 121 13.00 -0.22 -0.48
CA ASP A 121 12.98 -0.23 -1.94
C ASP A 121 11.72 0.39 -2.55
N GLY A 122 10.71 0.69 -1.73
CA GLY A 122 9.40 1.16 -2.19
C GLY A 122 8.61 0.12 -2.98
N GLY A 123 9.00 -1.16 -2.94
CA GLY A 123 8.39 -2.27 -3.69
C GLY A 123 8.69 -2.24 -5.20
N THR A 124 8.59 -1.08 -5.82
CA THR A 124 8.80 -0.86 -7.27
C THR A 124 9.94 0.12 -7.58
N TYR A 125 10.68 0.57 -6.57
CA TYR A 125 11.67 1.66 -6.65
C TYR A 125 11.06 3.03 -7.05
N HIS A 126 9.75 3.21 -6.87
CA HIS A 126 9.13 4.52 -7.09
C HIS A 126 9.69 5.54 -6.06
N PRO A 127 10.17 6.73 -6.50
CA PRO A 127 10.77 7.71 -5.59
C PRO A 127 9.85 8.12 -4.42
N ASP A 128 8.56 8.29 -4.68
CA ASP A 128 7.57 8.63 -3.63
C ASP A 128 7.38 7.48 -2.63
N HIS A 129 7.38 6.21 -3.08
CA HIS A 129 7.28 5.05 -2.17
C HIS A 129 8.50 4.97 -1.25
N ILE A 130 9.70 5.19 -1.81
CA ILE A 130 10.96 5.21 -1.05
C ILE A 130 10.94 6.33 -0.03
N ALA A 131 10.47 7.53 -0.41
CA ALA A 131 10.35 8.68 0.49
C ALA A 131 9.37 8.37 1.64
N VAL A 132 8.16 7.88 1.33
CA VAL A 132 7.15 7.50 2.34
C VAL A 132 7.64 6.41 3.27
N SER A 133 8.33 5.38 2.77
CA SER A 133 8.98 4.35 3.58
C SER A 133 9.98 4.93 4.56
N ARG A 134 10.87 5.81 4.08
CA ARG A 134 11.90 6.48 4.89
C ARG A 134 11.27 7.35 5.98
N TRP A 135 10.29 8.17 5.63
CA TRP A 135 9.59 9.04 6.58
C TRP A 135 8.85 8.25 7.65
N THR A 136 8.11 7.21 7.23
CA THR A 136 7.36 6.35 8.16
C THR A 136 8.30 5.65 9.14
N THR A 137 9.41 5.11 8.62
CA THR A 137 10.44 4.45 9.45
C THR A 137 10.98 5.38 10.54
N ALA A 138 11.29 6.61 10.15
CA ALA A 138 11.81 7.60 11.10
C ALA A 138 10.72 8.11 12.08
N ALA A 139 9.49 8.28 11.60
CA ALA A 139 8.39 8.77 12.43
C ALA A 139 7.95 7.78 13.51
N VAL A 140 8.08 6.47 13.25
CA VAL A 140 7.74 5.39 14.19
C VAL A 140 8.88 5.12 15.18
N ALA A 141 10.10 5.55 14.86
CA ALA A 141 11.26 5.28 15.71
C ALA A 141 11.08 5.84 17.14
N GLY A 142 11.29 5.00 18.14
CA GLY A 142 11.14 5.37 19.57
C GLY A 142 9.70 5.35 20.08
N THR A 143 8.74 4.87 19.28
CA THR A 143 7.37 4.59 19.73
C THR A 143 7.21 3.10 20.05
N ASP A 144 6.07 2.73 20.66
CA ASP A 144 5.74 1.32 20.95
C ASP A 144 5.13 0.58 19.74
N ALA A 145 4.83 1.29 18.64
CA ALA A 145 4.23 0.72 17.45
C ALA A 145 5.15 -0.26 16.73
N GLN A 146 4.60 -1.37 16.27
CA GLN A 146 5.34 -2.36 15.47
C GLN A 146 5.29 -1.98 13.99
N LEU A 147 6.44 -1.64 13.42
CA LEU A 147 6.58 -1.31 12.01
C LEU A 147 6.76 -2.59 11.18
N HIS A 148 6.00 -2.68 10.09
CA HIS A 148 6.09 -3.77 9.11
C HIS A 148 6.16 -3.20 7.69
N TYR A 149 7.11 -3.71 6.91
CA TYR A 149 7.31 -3.37 5.51
C TYR A 149 6.61 -4.38 4.61
N SER A 150 5.90 -3.91 3.60
CA SER A 150 5.37 -4.77 2.55
C SER A 150 6.48 -5.61 1.92
N ALA A 151 6.22 -6.88 1.68
CA ALA A 151 7.17 -7.84 1.19
C ALA A 151 6.64 -8.58 -0.03
N ILE A 152 7.49 -8.79 -1.03
CA ILE A 152 7.20 -9.61 -2.20
C ILE A 152 7.77 -11.00 -1.93
N THR A 153 6.92 -12.03 -1.99
CA THR A 153 7.35 -13.43 -1.82
C THR A 153 7.78 -14.06 -3.14
N PRO A 154 8.60 -15.14 -3.10
CA PRO A 154 8.93 -15.90 -4.31
C PRO A 154 7.69 -16.44 -5.03
N GLU A 155 6.67 -16.84 -4.29
CA GLU A 155 5.43 -17.40 -4.82
C GLU A 155 4.57 -16.34 -5.49
N TRP A 156 4.50 -15.16 -4.88
CA TRP A 156 3.77 -14.01 -5.44
C TRP A 156 4.40 -13.54 -6.75
N ILE A 157 5.74 -13.31 -6.74
CA ILE A 157 6.43 -12.81 -7.93
C ILE A 157 6.42 -13.83 -9.07
N ALA A 158 6.51 -15.13 -8.79
CA ALA A 158 6.43 -16.17 -9.79
C ALA A 158 5.07 -16.14 -10.52
N ARG A 159 3.96 -15.96 -9.78
CA ARG A 159 2.63 -15.81 -10.39
C ARG A 159 2.49 -14.52 -11.20
N MET A 160 3.04 -13.43 -10.69
CA MET A 160 3.00 -12.13 -11.38
C MET A 160 3.72 -12.19 -12.73
N THR A 161 4.91 -12.77 -12.77
CA THR A 161 5.77 -12.86 -13.95
C THR A 161 5.28 -13.82 -15.04
N GLU A 162 4.28 -14.66 -14.76
CA GLU A 162 3.60 -15.43 -15.80
C GLU A 162 2.82 -14.54 -16.78
N PHE A 163 2.40 -13.35 -16.35
CA PHE A 163 1.49 -12.47 -17.10
C PHE A 163 2.06 -11.07 -17.35
N VAL A 164 2.98 -10.61 -16.52
CA VAL A 164 3.47 -9.23 -16.52
C VAL A 164 4.98 -9.20 -16.63
N ASP A 165 5.49 -8.42 -17.57
CA ASP A 165 6.91 -8.09 -17.65
C ASP A 165 7.25 -7.07 -16.55
N LEU A 166 8.07 -7.47 -15.59
CA LEU A 166 8.46 -6.64 -14.46
C LEU A 166 9.12 -5.32 -14.88
N SER A 167 9.79 -5.28 -16.01
CA SER A 167 10.40 -4.05 -16.52
C SER A 167 9.37 -2.94 -16.79
N THR A 168 8.08 -3.29 -16.94
CA THR A 168 6.98 -2.33 -17.11
C THR A 168 6.41 -1.81 -15.79
N VAL A 169 6.78 -2.43 -14.67
CA VAL A 169 6.29 -2.09 -13.33
C VAL A 169 7.38 -1.46 -12.48
N MET A 170 8.63 -1.94 -12.63
CA MET A 170 9.76 -1.43 -11.86
C MET A 170 10.20 -0.05 -12.38
N MET A 171 10.42 0.88 -11.47
CA MET A 171 10.87 2.25 -11.78
C MET A 171 12.40 2.40 -11.82
N ALA A 172 13.14 1.29 -11.67
CA ALA A 172 14.58 1.23 -11.78
C ALA A 172 14.99 -0.04 -12.52
N ASP A 173 16.17 -0.04 -13.12
CA ASP A 173 16.79 -1.24 -13.72
C ASP A 173 17.36 -2.14 -12.61
N ARG A 174 16.46 -2.66 -11.78
CA ARG A 174 16.75 -3.52 -10.63
C ARG A 174 15.61 -4.53 -10.45
N GLU A 175 15.99 -5.72 -9.98
CA GLU A 175 15.01 -6.71 -9.54
C GLU A 175 14.35 -6.29 -8.21
N PRO A 176 13.08 -6.65 -7.97
CA PRO A 176 12.43 -6.40 -6.69
C PRO A 176 13.12 -7.15 -5.56
N VAL A 177 13.05 -6.61 -4.35
CA VAL A 177 13.53 -7.31 -3.15
C VAL A 177 12.55 -8.42 -2.81
N ILE A 178 13.03 -9.67 -2.83
CA ILE A 178 12.20 -10.85 -2.56
C ILE A 178 12.50 -11.36 -1.16
N ILE A 179 11.45 -11.55 -0.35
CA ILE A 179 11.52 -12.02 1.03
C ILE A 179 10.73 -13.32 1.14
N PRO A 180 11.36 -14.45 1.49
CA PRO A 180 10.65 -15.71 1.71
C PRO A 180 9.55 -15.58 2.76
N ALA A 181 8.42 -16.26 2.55
CA ALA A 181 7.24 -16.19 3.42
C ALA A 181 7.55 -16.52 4.89
N GLU A 182 8.50 -17.43 5.14
CA GLU A 182 8.94 -17.81 6.49
C GLU A 182 9.70 -16.70 7.24
N ARG A 183 10.16 -15.66 6.52
CA ARG A 183 10.77 -14.46 7.10
C ARG A 183 9.77 -13.32 7.29
N CYS A 184 8.57 -13.46 6.76
CA CYS A 184 7.51 -12.49 6.96
C CYS A 184 6.96 -12.58 8.38
N SER A 185 6.82 -11.44 9.05
CA SER A 185 6.13 -11.33 10.34
C SER A 185 4.61 -11.46 10.20
N ILE A 186 4.10 -11.07 9.04
CA ILE A 186 2.72 -11.24 8.60
C ILE A 186 2.77 -11.88 7.22
N HIS A 187 2.10 -13.02 7.05
CA HIS A 187 1.90 -13.64 5.74
C HIS A 187 0.53 -14.29 5.76
N VAL A 188 -0.36 -13.80 4.91
CA VAL A 188 -1.76 -14.24 4.86
C VAL A 188 -2.18 -14.42 3.40
N VAL A 189 -2.92 -15.50 3.16
CA VAL A 189 -3.65 -15.70 1.92
C VAL A 189 -5.14 -15.58 2.26
N HIS A 190 -5.75 -14.47 1.86
CA HIS A 190 -7.15 -14.17 2.14
C HIS A 190 -8.09 -15.03 1.28
N GLU A 191 -9.20 -15.42 1.88
CA GLU A 191 -10.26 -16.19 1.24
C GLU A 191 -11.65 -15.64 1.63
N GLY A 192 -12.71 -16.13 0.98
CA GLY A 192 -14.09 -15.84 1.34
C GLY A 192 -14.40 -14.33 1.36
N ASP A 193 -15.10 -13.88 2.40
CA ASP A 193 -15.65 -12.52 2.51
C ASP A 193 -14.55 -11.45 2.48
N VAL A 194 -13.39 -11.71 3.10
CA VAL A 194 -12.27 -10.75 3.13
C VAL A 194 -11.69 -10.54 1.73
N LEU A 195 -11.45 -11.63 0.99
CA LEU A 195 -10.97 -11.52 -0.39
C LEU A 195 -12.03 -10.88 -1.30
N ASP A 196 -13.32 -11.13 -1.05
CA ASP A 196 -14.40 -10.47 -1.76
C ASP A 196 -14.47 -8.97 -1.48
N MET A 197 -14.25 -8.55 -0.23
CA MET A 197 -14.15 -7.13 0.14
C MET A 197 -12.94 -6.47 -0.54
N LYS A 198 -11.76 -7.09 -0.46
CA LYS A 198 -10.55 -6.60 -1.14
C LYS A 198 -10.76 -6.48 -2.64
N TRP A 199 -11.37 -7.48 -3.27
CA TRP A 199 -11.67 -7.47 -4.70
C TRP A 199 -12.63 -6.32 -5.07
N ARG A 200 -13.72 -6.11 -4.32
CA ARG A 200 -14.64 -4.98 -4.55
C ARG A 200 -13.94 -3.64 -4.35
N ALA A 201 -13.10 -3.52 -3.34
CA ALA A 201 -12.30 -2.32 -3.10
C ALA A 201 -11.35 -2.01 -4.27
N MET A 202 -10.64 -3.04 -4.78
CA MET A 202 -9.78 -2.91 -5.96
C MET A 202 -10.58 -2.44 -7.19
N LEU A 203 -11.77 -2.94 -7.40
CA LEU A 203 -12.62 -2.53 -8.52
C LEU A 203 -13.11 -1.06 -8.43
N ARG A 204 -12.97 -0.39 -7.26
CA ARG A 204 -13.22 1.05 -7.11
C ARG A 204 -12.09 1.91 -7.65
N GLN A 205 -10.91 1.36 -7.87
CA GLN A 205 -9.73 2.04 -8.42
C GLN A 205 -9.70 1.99 -9.96
N GLU A 206 -10.83 2.29 -10.62
CA GLU A 206 -11.05 2.09 -12.06
C GLU A 206 -9.96 2.78 -12.91
N SER A 207 -9.53 3.98 -12.50
CA SER A 207 -8.50 4.73 -13.23
C SER A 207 -7.12 4.07 -13.18
N GLN A 208 -6.90 3.08 -12.32
CA GLN A 208 -5.57 2.47 -12.08
C GLN A 208 -5.49 0.99 -12.48
N ILE A 209 -6.56 0.23 -12.31
CA ILE A 209 -6.54 -1.24 -12.45
C ILE A 209 -6.55 -1.74 -13.90
N GLY A 210 -6.88 -0.88 -14.88
CA GLY A 210 -7.09 -1.28 -16.28
C GLY A 210 -5.97 -2.13 -16.86
N PRO A 211 -4.70 -1.70 -16.80
CA PRO A 211 -3.57 -2.46 -17.33
C PRO A 211 -3.41 -3.85 -16.69
N MET A 212 -3.51 -3.93 -15.35
CA MET A 212 -3.38 -5.20 -14.63
C MET A 212 -4.54 -6.14 -14.92
N LEU A 213 -5.76 -5.58 -14.97
CA LEU A 213 -6.95 -6.36 -15.31
C LEU A 213 -6.88 -6.90 -16.75
N ALA A 214 -6.34 -6.12 -17.68
CA ALA A 214 -6.15 -6.54 -19.07
C ALA A 214 -5.06 -7.62 -19.21
N ALA A 215 -3.96 -7.51 -18.46
CA ALA A 215 -2.85 -8.45 -18.51
C ALA A 215 -3.18 -9.81 -17.87
N LEU A 216 -3.77 -9.79 -16.67
CA LEU A 216 -4.04 -10.98 -15.87
C LEU A 216 -5.42 -11.60 -16.11
N GLY A 217 -6.38 -10.79 -16.52
CA GLY A 217 -7.81 -11.17 -16.43
C GLY A 217 -8.30 -11.16 -14.98
N PRO A 218 -9.63 -11.16 -14.77
CA PRO A 218 -10.22 -10.97 -13.44
C PRO A 218 -9.86 -12.08 -12.44
N ASP A 219 -9.83 -13.33 -12.88
CA ASP A 219 -9.61 -14.47 -11.98
C ASP A 219 -8.16 -14.53 -11.47
N ASN A 220 -7.17 -14.34 -12.36
CA ASN A 220 -5.75 -14.33 -11.98
C ASN A 220 -5.42 -13.09 -11.17
N PHE A 221 -5.99 -11.92 -11.53
CA PHE A 221 -5.78 -10.70 -10.77
C PHE A 221 -6.33 -10.84 -9.34
N ARG A 222 -7.56 -11.35 -9.19
CA ARG A 222 -8.14 -11.62 -7.88
C ARG A 222 -7.31 -12.63 -7.07
N ALA A 223 -6.81 -13.70 -7.70
CA ALA A 223 -5.93 -14.66 -7.05
C ALA A 223 -4.58 -14.07 -6.62
N LEU A 224 -4.01 -13.16 -7.42
CA LEU A 224 -2.79 -12.43 -7.06
C LEU A 224 -2.99 -11.53 -5.83
N LEU A 225 -4.15 -10.87 -5.73
CA LEU A 225 -4.50 -10.00 -4.61
C LEU A 225 -4.74 -10.75 -3.29
N ALA A 226 -4.94 -12.08 -3.33
CA ALA A 226 -5.24 -12.86 -2.14
C ALA A 226 -4.08 -12.85 -1.12
N GLU A 227 -2.84 -12.75 -1.58
CA GLU A 227 -1.66 -12.79 -0.72
C GLU A 227 -1.29 -11.40 -0.24
N GLU A 228 -1.06 -11.27 1.06
CA GLU A 228 -0.48 -10.08 1.69
C GLU A 228 0.66 -10.51 2.62
N SER A 229 1.81 -9.90 2.42
CA SER A 229 3.03 -10.27 3.15
C SER A 229 3.75 -9.03 3.65
N PHE A 230 4.17 -9.07 4.91
CA PHE A 230 4.94 -8.01 5.55
C PHE A 230 6.05 -8.60 6.40
N CYS A 231 7.18 -7.90 6.46
CA CYS A 231 8.30 -8.28 7.32
C CYS A 231 8.66 -7.18 8.30
N ALA A 232 9.25 -7.57 9.42
CA ALA A 232 9.84 -6.60 10.34
C ALA A 232 11.06 -5.91 9.69
N PRO A 233 11.40 -4.65 10.05
CA PRO A 233 12.51 -3.92 9.44
C PRO A 233 13.86 -4.66 9.43
N ARG A 234 14.14 -5.45 10.48
CA ARG A 234 15.38 -6.24 10.58
C ARG A 234 15.48 -7.39 9.55
N GLU A 235 14.36 -7.82 9.00
CA GLU A 235 14.28 -8.89 8.00
C GLU A 235 14.43 -8.35 6.57
N PHE A 236 14.28 -7.05 6.38
CA PHE A 236 14.48 -6.42 5.09
C PHE A 236 15.98 -6.26 4.83
N PRO A 237 16.51 -6.68 3.67
CA PRO A 237 17.92 -6.54 3.36
C PRO A 237 18.33 -5.07 3.25
N LEU A 238 19.58 -4.77 3.59
CA LEU A 238 20.16 -3.46 3.30
C LEU A 238 20.33 -3.32 1.79
N ILE A 239 19.78 -2.27 1.21
CA ILE A 239 19.79 -1.96 -0.22
C ILE A 239 20.67 -0.76 -0.53
#